data_c488b52e2585008889dfc000f0e33ca3
#
_entry.id   c488b52e2585008889dfc000f0e33ca3
#
_cell.length_a   1.000
_cell.length_b   1.000
_cell.length_c   1.000
_cell.angle_alpha   90.00
_cell.angle_beta   90.00
_cell.angle_gamma   90.00
#
_symmetry.space_group_name_H-M   'P 1'
#
loop_
_entity.id
_entity.type
_entity.pdbx_description
1 polymer ?
#
loop_
_entity_poly.entity_id
_entity_poly.type
_entity_poly.pdbx_seq_one_letter_code
_entity_poly.pdbx_strand_id
1 'polypeptide(L)'
;MHNRVIFAAVAATGFMLAGCDSKAENEVEEQATAIDEAYEADANLEEAMTEGTPDEKAGEAKADALRAEGEETKDRLEDEADELDVAPQ
;
A
#
# COMPACT_ATOMS: atom_id res chain seq x y z
N MET A 1 -14.62 8.38 6.39
CA MET A 1 -14.72 7.15 6.82
C MET A 1 -15.27 6.15 5.93
N HIS A 2 -15.76 6.46 4.86
CA HIS A 2 -16.28 5.50 3.99
C HIS A 2 -15.43 5.25 2.82
N ASN A 3 -14.26 5.72 2.83
CA ASN A 3 -13.49 5.65 1.63
C ASN A 3 -12.90 4.33 1.35
N ARG A 4 -12.86 3.48 2.31
CA ARG A 4 -12.17 2.25 2.06
C ARG A 4 -12.86 1.37 1.11
N VAL A 5 -14.07 1.66 0.82
CA VAL A 5 -14.78 0.83 -0.10
C VAL A 5 -14.19 0.83 -1.47
N ILE A 6 -13.48 1.86 -1.79
CA ILE A 6 -13.01 2.03 -3.14
C ILE A 6 -11.99 1.00 -3.55
N PHE A 7 -11.27 0.46 -2.60
CA PHE A 7 -10.20 -0.42 -2.98
C PHE A 7 -10.66 -1.75 -3.48
N ALA A 8 -11.82 -2.16 -3.08
CA ALA A 8 -12.24 -3.47 -3.46
C ALA A 8 -12.42 -3.62 -4.95
N ALA A 9 -12.73 -2.54 -5.61
CA ALA A 9 -13.01 -2.65 -7.02
C ALA A 9 -11.77 -2.88 -7.85
N VAL A 10 -10.66 -2.41 -7.39
CA VAL A 10 -9.46 -2.51 -8.20
C VAL A 10 -8.92 -3.92 -8.23
N ALA A 11 -9.08 -4.61 -7.15
CA ALA A 11 -8.47 -5.91 -7.06
C ALA A 11 -9.04 -6.90 -8.04
N ALA A 12 -10.26 -6.69 -8.45
CA ALA A 12 -10.89 -7.69 -9.27
C ALA A 12 -10.31 -7.80 -10.66
N THR A 13 -9.75 -6.73 -11.14
CA THR A 13 -9.32 -6.76 -12.52
C THR A 13 -8.09 -7.58 -12.75
N GLY A 14 -7.24 -7.68 -11.77
CA GLY A 14 -5.98 -8.34 -12.00
C GLY A 14 -6.09 -9.81 -12.25
N PHE A 15 -7.16 -10.41 -11.85
CA PHE A 15 -7.23 -11.84 -11.96
C PHE A 15 -7.45 -12.35 -13.32
N MET A 16 -7.86 -11.50 -14.20
CA MET A 16 -8.12 -11.96 -15.52
C MET A 16 -6.89 -12.51 -16.20
N LEU A 17 -5.74 -12.11 -15.71
CA LEU A 17 -4.53 -12.52 -16.36
C LEU A 17 -3.87 -13.67 -15.70
N ALA A 18 -4.61 -14.43 -15.00
CA ALA A 18 -4.04 -15.44 -14.17
C ALA A 18 -3.35 -16.54 -14.92
N GLY A 19 -3.34 -16.55 -16.18
CA GLY A 19 -2.63 -17.57 -16.87
C GLY A 19 -1.15 -17.57 -16.63
N CYS A 20 -0.61 -16.49 -16.11
CA CYS A 20 0.80 -16.37 -15.92
C CYS A 20 1.13 -16.04 -14.49
N ASP A 21 1.78 -16.95 -13.81
CA ASP A 21 2.07 -16.74 -12.40
C ASP A 21 2.96 -15.54 -12.19
N SER A 22 4.01 -15.39 -12.97
CA SER A 22 4.90 -14.26 -12.74
C SER A 22 4.22 -12.96 -13.06
N LYS A 23 3.23 -12.96 -13.93
CA LYS A 23 2.50 -11.76 -14.18
C LYS A 23 1.66 -11.36 -12.99
N ALA A 24 0.98 -12.32 -12.38
CA ALA A 24 0.19 -12.04 -11.21
C ALA A 24 1.06 -11.54 -10.08
N GLU A 25 2.22 -12.15 -9.91
CA GLU A 25 3.12 -11.72 -8.87
C GLU A 25 3.60 -10.30 -9.12
N ASN A 26 3.95 -9.99 -10.35
CA ASN A 26 4.41 -8.64 -10.67
C ASN A 26 3.33 -7.61 -10.42
N GLU A 27 2.10 -7.95 -10.76
CA GLU A 27 1.02 -7.00 -10.53
C GLU A 27 0.79 -6.72 -9.06
N VAL A 28 0.87 -7.75 -8.24
CA VAL A 28 0.71 -7.55 -6.82
C VAL A 28 1.87 -6.71 -6.28
N GLU A 29 3.08 -6.95 -6.77
CA GLU A 29 4.20 -6.15 -6.32
C GLU A 29 4.07 -4.71 -6.74
N GLU A 30 3.58 -4.46 -7.93
CA GLU A 30 3.36 -3.08 -8.36
C GLU A 30 2.30 -2.41 -7.51
N GLN A 31 1.26 -3.13 -7.18
CA GLN A 31 0.23 -2.57 -6.32
C GLN A 31 0.77 -2.31 -4.92
N ALA A 32 1.60 -3.21 -4.43
CA ALA A 32 2.19 -3.00 -3.11
C ALA A 32 3.04 -1.74 -3.09
N THR A 33 3.83 -1.53 -4.12
CA THR A 33 4.64 -0.33 -4.21
C THR A 33 3.77 0.91 -4.29
N ALA A 34 2.72 0.87 -5.08
CA ALA A 34 1.84 2.01 -5.21
C ALA A 34 1.15 2.33 -3.89
N ILE A 35 0.77 1.31 -3.13
CA ILE A 35 0.15 1.53 -1.85
C ILE A 35 1.14 2.16 -0.89
N ASP A 36 2.36 1.65 -0.87
CA ASP A 36 3.38 2.22 0.00
C ASP A 36 3.63 3.68 -0.35
N GLU A 37 3.69 4.00 -1.64
CA GLU A 37 3.88 5.37 -2.05
C GLU A 37 2.71 6.26 -1.65
N ALA A 38 1.52 5.71 -1.66
CA ALA A 38 0.36 6.48 -1.23
C ALA A 38 0.44 6.80 0.25
N TYR A 39 0.88 5.86 1.06
CA TYR A 39 1.07 6.14 2.47
C TYR A 39 2.17 7.17 2.69
N GLU A 40 3.23 7.09 1.90
CA GLU A 40 4.28 8.08 1.99
C GLU A 40 3.77 9.48 1.64
N ALA A 41 2.96 9.58 0.61
CA ALA A 41 2.40 10.85 0.23
C ALA A 41 1.51 11.41 1.33
N ASP A 42 0.71 10.56 1.94
CA ASP A 42 -0.13 10.98 3.05
C ASP A 42 0.71 11.44 4.22
N ALA A 43 1.78 10.71 4.50
CA ALA A 43 2.66 11.09 5.60
C ALA A 43 3.29 12.45 5.33
N ASN A 44 3.77 12.65 4.11
CA ASN A 44 4.37 13.92 3.75
C ASN A 44 3.37 15.07 3.86
N LEU A 45 2.15 14.81 3.47
CA LEU A 45 1.12 15.81 3.57
C LEU A 45 0.84 16.17 5.02
N GLU A 46 0.79 15.16 5.87
CA GLU A 46 0.55 15.41 7.28
C GLU A 46 1.65 16.27 7.88
N GLU A 47 2.89 15.97 7.52
CA GLU A 47 3.98 16.76 8.01
C GLU A 47 3.92 18.19 7.49
N ALA A 48 3.60 18.34 6.21
CA ALA A 48 3.53 19.67 5.65
C ALA A 48 2.43 20.51 6.27
N MET A 49 1.31 19.88 6.56
CA MET A 49 0.19 20.61 7.12
C MET A 49 0.42 21.05 8.54
N THR A 50 1.23 20.31 9.28
CA THR A 50 1.43 20.65 10.69
C THR A 50 2.75 21.33 10.94
N GLU A 51 3.58 21.46 9.94
CA GLU A 51 4.89 22.05 10.11
C GLU A 51 4.76 23.49 10.61
N GLY A 52 5.50 23.81 11.65
CA GLY A 52 5.45 25.16 12.22
C GLY A 52 4.21 25.45 13.02
N THR A 53 3.36 24.49 13.27
CA THR A 53 2.17 24.70 14.08
C THR A 53 2.34 24.00 15.41
N PRO A 54 1.47 24.32 16.37
CA PRO A 54 1.52 23.60 17.65
C PRO A 54 1.29 22.10 17.52
N ASP A 55 0.75 21.67 16.41
CA ASP A 55 0.49 20.25 16.20
C ASP A 55 1.61 19.53 15.51
N GLU A 56 2.75 20.16 15.36
CA GLU A 56 3.79 19.58 14.55
C GLU A 56 4.25 18.21 15.06
N LYS A 57 4.39 18.08 16.37
CA LYS A 57 4.80 16.79 16.91
C LYS A 57 3.77 15.72 16.67
N ALA A 58 2.51 16.07 16.83
CA ALA A 58 1.46 15.11 16.57
C ALA A 58 1.43 14.74 15.08
N GLY A 59 1.69 15.70 14.22
CA GLY A 59 1.73 15.42 12.80
C GLY A 59 2.88 14.50 12.44
N GLU A 60 4.03 14.70 13.07
CA GLU A 60 5.17 13.83 12.82
C GLU A 60 4.89 12.41 13.27
N ALA A 61 4.27 12.27 14.44
CA ALA A 61 3.94 10.95 14.93
C ALA A 61 2.95 10.26 14.00
N LYS A 62 2.00 11.00 13.49
CA LYS A 62 1.04 10.41 12.58
C LYS A 62 1.71 10.03 11.27
N ALA A 63 2.62 10.87 10.79
CA ALA A 63 3.34 10.55 9.57
C ALA A 63 4.16 9.29 9.73
N ASP A 64 4.82 9.15 10.87
CA ASP A 64 5.60 7.93 11.12
C ASP A 64 4.70 6.71 11.16
N ALA A 65 3.54 6.83 11.76
CA ALA A 65 2.61 5.71 11.80
C ALA A 65 2.13 5.36 10.41
N LEU A 66 1.88 6.35 9.58
CA LEU A 66 1.47 6.07 8.20
C LEU A 66 2.56 5.37 7.42
N ARG A 67 3.79 5.80 7.61
CA ARG A 67 4.90 5.13 6.92
C ARG A 67 5.05 3.70 7.36
N ALA A 68 4.93 3.46 8.66
CA ALA A 68 5.03 2.10 9.16
C ALA A 68 3.91 1.24 8.63
N GLU A 69 2.73 1.79 8.57
CA GLU A 69 1.60 1.04 8.06
C GLU A 69 1.76 0.73 6.58
N GLY A 70 2.30 1.69 5.83
CA GLY A 70 2.56 1.45 4.43
C GLY A 70 3.57 0.34 4.20
N GLU A 71 4.65 0.35 4.99
CA GLU A 71 5.65 -0.69 4.87
C GLU A 71 5.08 -2.05 5.24
N GLU A 72 4.31 -2.09 6.29
CA GLU A 72 3.73 -3.34 6.71
C GLU A 72 2.79 -3.89 5.66
N THR A 73 1.99 -3.03 5.09
CA THR A 73 1.08 -3.44 4.04
C THR A 73 1.84 -3.93 2.82
N LYS A 74 2.89 -3.22 2.47
CA LYS A 74 3.69 -3.65 1.32
C LYS A 74 4.32 -5.00 1.56
N ASP A 75 4.88 -5.20 2.75
CA ASP A 75 5.49 -6.49 3.06
C ASP A 75 4.48 -7.61 2.99
N ARG A 76 3.30 -7.37 3.50
CA ARG A 76 2.28 -8.41 3.47
C ARG A 76 1.87 -8.75 2.05
N LEU A 77 1.75 -7.73 1.21
CA LEU A 77 1.39 -7.99 -0.16
C LEU A 77 2.52 -8.68 -0.92
N GLU A 78 3.74 -8.36 -0.59
CA GLU A 78 4.85 -9.06 -1.22
C GLU A 78 4.90 -10.51 -0.80
N ASP A 79 4.58 -10.79 0.45
CA ASP A 79 4.48 -12.18 0.87
C ASP A 79 3.39 -12.91 0.12
N GLU A 80 2.27 -12.24 -0.10
CA GLU A 80 1.21 -12.85 -0.88
C GLU A 80 1.63 -13.07 -2.32
N ALA A 81 2.40 -12.16 -2.86
CA ALA A 81 2.90 -12.35 -4.22
C ALA A 81 3.82 -13.55 -4.30
N ASP A 82 4.64 -13.74 -3.29
CA ASP A 82 5.50 -14.92 -3.25
C ASP A 82 4.68 -16.19 -3.22
N GLU A 83 3.58 -16.18 -2.52
CA GLU A 83 2.73 -17.36 -2.50
C GLU A 83 2.13 -17.64 -3.87
N LEU A 84 1.84 -16.61 -4.61
CA LEU A 84 1.36 -16.83 -5.96
C LEU A 84 2.41 -17.50 -6.83
N ASP A 85 3.67 -17.15 -6.58
CA ASP A 85 4.73 -17.72 -7.38
C ASP A 85 4.90 -19.21 -7.11
N VAL A 86 4.68 -19.64 -5.89
CA VAL A 86 4.83 -21.04 -5.57
C VAL A 86 3.55 -21.82 -5.67
N ALA A 87 2.49 -21.18 -6.01
CA ALA A 87 1.22 -21.88 -6.06
C ALA A 87 1.28 -23.00 -7.08
N PRO A 88 0.70 -24.12 -6.81
CA PRO A 88 0.73 -25.22 -7.75
C PRO A 88 -0.05 -24.88 -8.99
N GLN A 89 0.39 -25.37 -10.04
CA GLN A 89 -0.25 -25.09 -11.33
C GLN A 89 -1.18 -26.17 -11.76
#